data_c785d5f090fa1d3f2cb87cff0f5471e8
#
_entry.id   c785d5f090fa1d3f2cb87cff0f5471e8
#
_cell.length_a   1.000
_cell.length_b   1.000
_cell.length_c   1.000
_cell.angle_alpha   90.00
_cell.angle_beta   90.00
_cell.angle_gamma   90.00
#
_symmetry.space_group_name_H-M   'P 1'
#
loop_
_entity.id
_entity.type
_entity.pdbx_description
1 polymer ?
#
loop_
_entity_poly.entity_id
_entity_poly.type
_entity_poly.pdbx_seq_one_letter_code
_entity_poly.pdbx_strand_id
1 'polypeptide(L)'
;MRESRTKRAIPQWTSGWARTLACAAALAAVTLSACSSDSPTAPGSSSQPTPVGNYGITTVNGKPLPVALAADGNYLYEVTVGTLSLTSDGKYSVVTTFRQTIPGNVQLFVDSTGGTWVLNGTTINLTNGQDGSADQATWANKQLTFAESDGTTTTTYVYSKP
;
A
#
# COMPACT_ATOMS: atom_id res chain seq x y z
N MET A 1 -33.59 -16.83 32.54
CA MET A 1 -33.37 -16.20 31.21
C MET A 1 -31.88 -16.06 31.00
N ARG A 2 -31.29 -16.87 30.09
CA ARG A 2 -29.84 -16.82 29.77
C ARG A 2 -29.73 -15.98 28.49
N GLU A 3 -29.15 -14.78 28.61
CA GLU A 3 -28.79 -13.96 27.45
C GLU A 3 -27.58 -14.56 26.73
N SER A 4 -27.83 -15.04 25.53
CA SER A 4 -26.79 -15.55 24.63
C SER A 4 -26.09 -14.34 23.99
N ARG A 5 -24.93 -13.95 24.55
CA ARG A 5 -24.03 -12.97 23.93
C ARG A 5 -23.44 -13.55 22.65
N THR A 6 -24.03 -13.24 21.53
CA THR A 6 -23.43 -13.51 20.21
C THR A 6 -22.20 -12.61 20.05
N LYS A 7 -21.01 -13.17 20.29
CA LYS A 7 -19.75 -12.52 19.91
C LYS A 7 -19.70 -12.44 18.39
N ARG A 8 -19.99 -11.28 17.84
CA ARG A 8 -19.70 -11.01 16.42
C ARG A 8 -18.20 -11.00 16.25
N ALA A 9 -17.71 -11.93 15.48
CA ALA A 9 -16.31 -12.00 15.10
C ALA A 9 -15.96 -10.77 14.24
N ILE A 10 -14.97 -10.01 14.67
CA ILE A 10 -14.30 -9.01 13.84
C ILE A 10 -13.68 -9.79 12.68
N PRO A 11 -13.86 -9.40 11.42
CA PRO A 11 -13.22 -10.09 10.31
C PRO A 11 -11.71 -10.00 10.50
N GLN A 12 -11.11 -11.14 10.79
CA GLN A 12 -9.65 -11.28 10.78
C GLN A 12 -9.24 -11.29 9.30
N TRP A 13 -8.53 -10.28 8.91
CA TRP A 13 -7.91 -10.17 7.60
C TRP A 13 -6.77 -11.19 7.50
N THR A 14 -7.11 -12.42 7.15
CA THR A 14 -6.10 -13.43 6.85
C THR A 14 -5.80 -13.35 5.36
N SER A 15 -4.68 -12.72 5.03
CA SER A 15 -4.08 -12.75 3.69
C SER A 15 -3.60 -14.17 3.37
N GLY A 16 -4.43 -14.94 2.68
CA GLY A 16 -4.09 -16.26 2.16
C GLY A 16 -3.96 -16.20 0.64
N TRP A 17 -2.77 -15.95 0.12
CA TRP A 17 -2.50 -16.13 -1.30
C TRP A 17 -1.24 -16.98 -1.48
N ALA A 18 -1.43 -18.28 -1.54
CA ALA A 18 -0.44 -19.19 -2.10
C ALA A 18 -0.72 -19.34 -3.60
N ARG A 19 0.13 -18.82 -4.47
CA ARG A 19 0.21 -19.20 -5.88
C ARG A 19 1.66 -19.37 -6.30
N THR A 20 2.02 -20.63 -6.47
CA THR A 20 3.19 -21.14 -7.15
C THR A 20 3.30 -20.60 -8.59
N LEU A 21 4.47 -20.07 -8.95
CA LEU A 21 4.86 -19.82 -10.34
C LEU A 21 6.16 -20.52 -10.66
N ALA A 22 6.07 -21.32 -11.73
CA ALA A 22 7.13 -22.12 -12.31
C ALA A 22 8.17 -21.26 -13.04
N CYS A 23 9.44 -21.68 -12.92
CA CYS A 23 10.60 -21.16 -13.63
C CYS A 23 10.54 -21.45 -15.13
N ALA A 24 10.95 -20.49 -15.95
CA ALA A 24 11.54 -20.74 -17.26
C ALA A 24 12.82 -19.89 -17.41
N ALA A 25 13.94 -20.58 -17.41
CA ALA A 25 15.25 -20.01 -17.69
C ALA A 25 15.47 -19.92 -19.21
N ALA A 26 15.87 -18.75 -19.71
CA ALA A 26 16.43 -18.61 -21.05
C ALA A 26 17.76 -17.87 -20.96
N LEU A 27 18.86 -18.59 -21.20
CA LEU A 27 20.19 -18.04 -21.42
C LEU A 27 20.26 -17.44 -22.82
N ALA A 28 20.66 -16.17 -22.93
CA ALA A 28 21.17 -15.59 -24.16
C ALA A 28 22.52 -14.94 -23.90
N ALA A 29 23.56 -15.54 -24.50
CA ALA A 29 24.92 -15.01 -24.55
C ALA A 29 24.97 -13.89 -25.60
N VAL A 30 25.51 -12.71 -25.25
CA VAL A 30 25.83 -11.64 -26.19
C VAL A 30 27.26 -11.21 -26.01
N THR A 31 27.97 -11.29 -27.14
CA THR A 31 29.36 -11.02 -27.43
C THR A 31 29.76 -9.55 -27.20
N LEU A 32 30.94 -9.35 -26.58
CA LEU A 32 31.62 -8.07 -26.48
C LEU A 32 32.20 -7.66 -27.83
N SER A 33 31.90 -6.47 -28.27
CA SER A 33 32.73 -5.72 -29.23
C SER A 33 33.17 -4.41 -28.59
N ALA A 34 34.50 -4.29 -28.43
CA ALA A 34 35.20 -3.12 -27.94
C ALA A 34 35.40 -2.09 -29.07
N CYS A 35 35.59 -0.86 -28.64
CA CYS A 35 36.25 0.31 -29.22
C CYS A 35 35.34 1.45 -29.65
N SER A 36 35.41 2.53 -28.91
CA SER A 36 36.22 3.70 -29.24
C SER A 36 36.01 4.81 -28.18
N SER A 37 37.11 5.40 -27.79
CA SER A 37 37.24 6.50 -26.85
C SER A 37 36.76 7.81 -27.49
N ASP A 38 35.48 8.10 -27.28
CA ASP A 38 35.00 9.45 -27.22
C ASP A 38 34.40 9.62 -25.80
N SER A 39 34.99 10.54 -25.03
CA SER A 39 34.46 10.89 -23.71
C SER A 39 33.02 11.37 -23.88
N PRO A 40 32.01 10.59 -23.52
CA PRO A 40 30.68 11.11 -23.55
C PRO A 40 30.60 12.19 -22.46
N THR A 41 30.34 13.41 -22.86
CA THR A 41 29.75 14.44 -21.98
C THR A 41 28.67 13.74 -21.18
N ALA A 42 28.88 13.60 -19.86
CA ALA A 42 27.90 12.94 -18.99
C ALA A 42 26.54 13.53 -19.26
N PRO A 43 25.54 12.74 -19.65
CA PRO A 43 24.19 13.24 -19.74
C PRO A 43 23.86 13.80 -18.35
N GLY A 44 23.49 15.08 -18.27
CA GLY A 44 23.07 15.67 -17.02
C GLY A 44 22.12 14.69 -16.34
N SER A 45 22.43 14.32 -15.10
CA SER A 45 21.58 13.44 -14.29
C SER A 45 20.22 14.11 -14.20
N SER A 46 19.33 13.79 -15.14
CA SER A 46 17.93 14.04 -14.95
C SER A 46 17.56 13.19 -13.74
N SER A 47 17.44 13.82 -12.57
CA SER A 47 17.00 13.14 -11.37
C SER A 47 15.61 12.59 -11.67
N GLN A 48 15.58 11.30 -12.02
CA GLN A 48 14.33 10.61 -12.27
C GLN A 48 13.51 10.76 -10.97
N PRO A 49 12.25 11.21 -11.06
CA PRO A 49 11.43 11.38 -9.86
C PRO A 49 11.42 10.05 -9.09
N THR A 50 11.71 10.13 -7.80
CA THR A 50 11.76 8.96 -6.92
C THR A 50 10.51 8.89 -6.06
N PRO A 51 9.98 7.68 -5.78
CA PRO A 51 8.87 7.52 -4.87
C PRO A 51 9.22 7.79 -3.39
N VAL A 52 10.51 7.88 -3.05
CA VAL A 52 10.94 8.16 -1.65
C VAL A 52 10.28 9.41 -1.11
N GLY A 53 9.72 9.34 0.11
CA GLY A 53 9.10 10.47 0.82
C GLY A 53 7.89 10.08 1.65
N ASN A 54 7.24 11.11 2.19
CA ASN A 54 6.03 10.96 2.99
C ASN A 54 4.81 11.31 2.17
N TYR A 55 3.74 10.57 2.38
CA TYR A 55 2.47 10.68 1.68
C TYR A 55 1.33 10.68 2.69
N GLY A 56 0.29 11.46 2.42
CA GLY A 56 -0.97 11.41 3.15
C GLY A 56 -2.07 10.78 2.30
N ILE A 57 -2.99 10.03 2.90
CA ILE A 57 -4.21 9.62 2.20
C ILE A 57 -5.00 10.87 1.80
N THR A 58 -5.33 10.98 0.53
CA THR A 58 -6.16 12.07 0.00
C THR A 58 -7.57 11.61 -0.29
N THR A 59 -7.72 10.38 -0.81
CA THR A 59 -9.04 9.81 -1.09
C THR A 59 -9.09 8.31 -0.80
N VAL A 60 -10.29 7.83 -0.45
CA VAL A 60 -10.64 6.41 -0.42
C VAL A 60 -11.86 6.22 -1.32
N ASN A 61 -11.76 5.32 -2.30
CA ASN A 61 -12.80 5.12 -3.33
C ASN A 61 -13.20 6.44 -4.03
N GLY A 62 -12.22 7.33 -4.28
CA GLY A 62 -12.44 8.63 -4.91
C GLY A 62 -13.09 9.69 -4.00
N LYS A 63 -13.36 9.39 -2.73
CA LYS A 63 -13.97 10.33 -1.77
C LYS A 63 -12.89 10.89 -0.83
N PRO A 64 -12.93 12.20 -0.49
CA PRO A 64 -12.02 12.80 0.49
C PRO A 64 -12.33 12.27 1.90
N LEU A 65 -11.31 12.28 2.77
CA LEU A 65 -11.46 11.87 4.17
C LEU A 65 -12.30 12.88 4.99
N PRO A 66 -13.06 12.40 6.01
CA PRO A 66 -13.20 11.01 6.43
C PRO A 66 -14.13 10.20 5.50
N VAL A 67 -13.85 8.91 5.31
CA VAL A 67 -14.63 8.03 4.43
C VAL A 67 -15.13 6.82 5.19
N ALA A 68 -16.45 6.58 5.13
CA ALA A 68 -17.05 5.39 5.67
C ALA A 68 -16.65 4.15 4.86
N LEU A 69 -16.07 3.16 5.54
CA LEU A 69 -15.80 1.83 5.01
C LEU A 69 -16.97 0.88 5.28
N ALA A 70 -17.65 1.08 6.41
CA ALA A 70 -18.85 0.34 6.76
C ALA A 70 -19.85 1.24 7.49
N ALA A 71 -21.14 1.09 7.19
CA ALA A 71 -22.22 1.72 7.90
C ALA A 71 -23.41 0.74 7.97
N ASP A 72 -23.95 0.55 9.16
CA ASP A 72 -25.14 -0.30 9.40
C ASP A 72 -25.92 0.25 10.59
N GLY A 73 -27.06 0.90 10.30
CA GLY A 73 -27.92 1.48 11.33
C GLY A 73 -27.17 2.47 12.23
N ASN A 74 -26.85 2.01 13.43
CA ASN A 74 -26.16 2.81 14.44
C ASN A 74 -24.64 2.59 14.48
N TYR A 75 -24.08 1.86 13.53
CA TYR A 75 -22.66 1.57 13.42
C TYR A 75 -22.06 2.33 12.23
N LEU A 76 -20.96 3.05 12.46
CA LEU A 76 -20.20 3.71 11.43
C LEU A 76 -18.71 3.44 11.67
N TYR A 77 -18.00 2.97 10.63
CA TYR A 77 -16.56 2.75 10.65
C TYR A 77 -15.91 3.52 9.50
N GLU A 78 -14.99 4.41 9.83
CA GLU A 78 -14.44 5.38 8.89
C GLU A 78 -12.92 5.40 8.93
N VAL A 79 -12.29 5.64 7.77
CA VAL A 79 -10.90 6.14 7.71
C VAL A 79 -10.92 7.64 7.94
N THR A 80 -10.12 8.12 8.88
CA THR A 80 -10.04 9.56 9.21
C THR A 80 -8.74 10.20 8.76
N VAL A 81 -7.62 9.49 8.86
CA VAL A 81 -6.30 9.93 8.41
C VAL A 81 -5.43 8.71 8.11
N GLY A 82 -4.51 8.84 7.17
CA GLY A 82 -3.50 7.83 6.91
C GLY A 82 -2.23 8.46 6.37
N THR A 83 -1.11 7.89 6.74
CA THR A 83 0.22 8.30 6.26
C THR A 83 0.99 7.09 5.77
N LEU A 84 1.81 7.29 4.75
CA LEU A 84 2.74 6.30 4.22
C LEU A 84 4.10 6.97 4.04
N SER A 85 5.15 6.31 4.51
CA SER A 85 6.53 6.74 4.32
C SER A 85 7.29 5.69 3.51
N LEU A 86 8.01 6.14 2.47
CA LEU A 86 8.98 5.34 1.72
C LEU A 86 10.36 5.93 1.92
N THR A 87 11.29 5.16 2.47
CA THR A 87 12.66 5.61 2.76
C THR A 87 13.63 5.15 1.69
N SER A 88 14.75 5.84 1.53
CA SER A 88 15.77 5.55 0.52
C SER A 88 16.51 4.22 0.74
N ASP A 89 16.44 3.66 1.95
CA ASP A 89 16.99 2.35 2.30
C ASP A 89 16.02 1.18 2.01
N GLY A 90 14.93 1.45 1.27
CA GLY A 90 13.98 0.44 0.84
C GLY A 90 13.00 0.00 1.93
N LYS A 91 12.78 0.81 2.97
CA LYS A 91 11.79 0.52 4.01
C LYS A 91 10.54 1.38 3.84
N TYR A 92 9.41 0.83 4.27
CA TYR A 92 8.17 1.57 4.32
C TYR A 92 7.50 1.45 5.69
N SER A 93 6.66 2.43 5.99
CA SER A 93 5.71 2.37 7.09
C SER A 93 4.38 2.99 6.67
N VAL A 94 3.30 2.40 7.11
CA VAL A 94 1.92 2.91 6.95
C VAL A 94 1.31 3.04 8.33
N VAL A 95 0.64 4.16 8.57
CA VAL A 95 -0.16 4.37 9.78
C VAL A 95 -1.52 4.89 9.35
N THR A 96 -2.59 4.21 9.75
CA THR A 96 -3.96 4.59 9.43
C THR A 96 -4.78 4.71 10.71
N THR A 97 -5.51 5.79 10.85
CA THR A 97 -6.44 6.01 11.96
C THR A 97 -7.86 5.81 11.47
N PHE A 98 -8.57 4.95 12.18
CA PHE A 98 -9.98 4.66 11.97
C PHE A 98 -10.79 5.23 13.12
N ARG A 99 -12.02 5.63 12.82
CA ARG A 99 -13.03 6.02 13.80
C ARG A 99 -14.21 5.06 13.73
N GLN A 100 -14.55 4.49 14.87
CA GLN A 100 -15.76 3.71 15.03
C GLN A 100 -16.75 4.51 15.87
N THR A 101 -17.96 4.66 15.37
CA THR A 101 -19.06 5.32 16.07
C THR A 101 -20.21 4.31 16.27
N ILE A 102 -20.63 4.16 17.53
CA ILE A 102 -21.82 3.42 17.94
C ILE A 102 -22.62 4.30 18.90
N PRO A 103 -23.92 4.03 19.17
CA PRO A 103 -24.71 4.84 20.07
C PRO A 103 -24.04 5.04 21.43
N GLY A 104 -23.81 6.31 21.79
CA GLY A 104 -23.20 6.70 23.06
C GLY A 104 -21.69 6.47 23.16
N ASN A 105 -21.02 6.02 22.07
CA ASN A 105 -19.58 5.78 22.11
C ASN A 105 -18.90 6.07 20.76
N VAL A 106 -17.73 6.74 20.85
CA VAL A 106 -16.82 6.97 19.70
C VAL A 106 -15.44 6.48 20.10
N GLN A 107 -14.86 5.61 19.27
CA GLN A 107 -13.53 5.05 19.50
C GLN A 107 -12.62 5.32 18.30
N LEU A 108 -11.35 5.57 18.57
CA LEU A 108 -10.29 5.68 17.57
C LEU A 108 -9.41 4.44 17.65
N PHE A 109 -9.06 3.90 16.49
CA PHE A 109 -8.14 2.81 16.33
C PHE A 109 -7.00 3.26 15.42
N VAL A 110 -5.77 2.94 15.79
CA VAL A 110 -4.61 3.18 14.95
C VAL A 110 -4.08 1.83 14.51
N ASP A 111 -4.00 1.65 13.22
CA ASP A 111 -3.33 0.51 12.60
C ASP A 111 -2.01 0.96 12.01
N SER A 112 -0.98 0.12 12.17
CA SER A 112 0.35 0.40 11.65
C SER A 112 0.99 -0.87 11.09
N THR A 113 1.54 -0.74 9.90
CA THR A 113 2.32 -1.79 9.26
C THR A 113 3.59 -1.22 8.66
N GLY A 114 4.56 -2.06 8.41
CA GLY A 114 5.82 -1.67 7.80
C GLY A 114 6.61 -2.87 7.32
N GLY A 115 7.63 -2.59 6.51
CA GLY A 115 8.45 -3.63 5.92
C GLY A 115 9.41 -3.07 4.89
N THR A 116 9.58 -3.76 3.77
CA THR A 116 10.47 -3.36 2.69
C THR A 116 9.67 -3.07 1.41
N TRP A 117 10.22 -2.17 0.58
CA TRP A 117 9.64 -1.85 -0.71
C TRP A 117 10.68 -1.89 -1.83
N VAL A 118 10.22 -2.22 -3.04
CA VAL A 118 11.02 -2.21 -4.27
C VAL A 118 10.20 -1.58 -5.39
N LEU A 119 10.81 -0.66 -6.15
CA LEU A 119 10.20 -0.08 -7.36
C LEU A 119 10.54 -0.94 -8.57
N ASN A 120 9.51 -1.29 -9.34
CA ASN A 120 9.63 -1.96 -10.63
C ASN A 120 8.78 -1.20 -11.67
N GLY A 121 9.46 -0.37 -12.47
CA GLY A 121 8.75 0.56 -13.37
C GLY A 121 7.91 1.58 -12.59
N THR A 122 6.60 1.51 -12.72
CA THR A 122 5.63 2.32 -11.95
C THR A 122 5.00 1.55 -10.79
N THR A 123 5.33 0.28 -10.61
CA THR A 123 4.78 -0.56 -9.55
C THR A 123 5.73 -0.59 -8.37
N ILE A 124 5.22 -0.25 -7.20
CA ILE A 124 5.90 -0.44 -5.92
C ILE A 124 5.38 -1.74 -5.32
N ASN A 125 6.29 -2.69 -5.09
CA ASN A 125 6.01 -3.92 -4.37
C ASN A 125 6.39 -3.71 -2.92
N LEU A 126 5.46 -3.94 -2.01
CA LEU A 126 5.63 -3.86 -0.57
C LEU A 126 5.65 -5.27 0.00
N THR A 127 6.57 -5.55 0.91
CA THR A 127 6.61 -6.81 1.66
C THR A 127 6.50 -6.50 3.14
N ASN A 128 5.45 -6.97 3.77
CA ASN A 128 5.20 -6.79 5.19
C ASN A 128 6.26 -7.52 6.01
N GLY A 129 6.88 -6.81 6.96
CA GLY A 129 7.94 -7.36 7.81
C GLY A 129 7.43 -8.31 8.91
N GLN A 130 6.13 -8.36 9.18
CA GLN A 130 5.55 -9.19 10.24
C GLN A 130 5.17 -10.60 9.73
N ASP A 131 4.53 -10.68 8.56
CA ASP A 131 3.97 -11.92 8.03
C ASP A 131 4.47 -12.28 6.63
N GLY A 132 5.28 -11.41 6.00
CA GLY A 132 5.79 -11.60 4.65
C GLY A 132 4.75 -11.42 3.54
N SER A 133 3.55 -10.95 3.86
CA SER A 133 2.52 -10.65 2.85
C SER A 133 3.02 -9.57 1.89
N ALA A 134 2.55 -9.61 0.65
CA ALA A 134 2.96 -8.71 -0.40
C ALA A 134 1.76 -7.90 -0.91
N ASP A 135 1.95 -6.58 -0.98
CA ASP A 135 1.00 -5.64 -1.55
C ASP A 135 1.64 -4.88 -2.71
N GLN A 136 0.83 -4.33 -3.58
CA GLN A 136 1.27 -3.54 -4.71
C GLN A 136 0.59 -2.18 -4.74
N ALA A 137 1.39 -1.16 -5.07
CA ALA A 137 0.89 0.18 -5.37
C ALA A 137 1.35 0.62 -6.76
N THR A 138 0.54 1.39 -7.44
CA THR A 138 0.96 2.14 -8.63
C THR A 138 1.45 3.51 -8.21
N TRP A 139 2.67 3.86 -8.64
CA TRP A 139 3.25 5.18 -8.43
C TRP A 139 3.25 5.99 -9.71
N ALA A 140 2.56 7.11 -9.72
CA ALA A 140 2.49 8.04 -10.83
C ALA A 140 2.17 9.46 -10.31
N ASN A 141 2.73 10.49 -10.93
CA ASN A 141 2.40 11.90 -10.64
C ASN A 141 2.52 12.27 -9.14
N LYS A 142 3.53 11.74 -8.44
CA LYS A 142 3.73 11.92 -6.99
C LYS A 142 2.60 11.31 -6.12
N GLN A 143 1.84 10.39 -6.69
CA GLN A 143 0.78 9.67 -5.99
C GLN A 143 1.08 8.18 -5.95
N LEU A 144 0.57 7.55 -4.91
CA LEU A 144 0.54 6.09 -4.73
C LEU A 144 -0.92 5.66 -4.69
N THR A 145 -1.27 4.69 -5.51
CA THR A 145 -2.61 4.11 -5.54
C THR A 145 -2.53 2.65 -5.15
N PHE A 146 -3.23 2.29 -4.10
CA PHE A 146 -3.42 0.91 -3.63
C PHE A 146 -4.83 0.46 -3.92
N ALA A 147 -4.99 -0.80 -4.28
CA ALA A 147 -6.27 -1.45 -4.42
C ALA A 147 -6.28 -2.72 -3.55
N GLU A 148 -7.07 -2.72 -2.50
CA GLU A 148 -7.26 -3.86 -1.61
C GLU A 148 -8.60 -4.52 -1.91
N SER A 149 -8.62 -5.84 -2.02
CA SER A 149 -9.83 -6.61 -2.28
C SER A 149 -10.04 -7.68 -1.22
N ASP A 150 -11.23 -7.73 -0.65
CA ASP A 150 -11.68 -8.81 0.23
C ASP A 150 -12.31 -9.99 -0.53
N GLY A 151 -12.25 -9.97 -1.87
CA GLY A 151 -12.85 -10.96 -2.76
C GLY A 151 -14.27 -10.60 -3.23
N THR A 152 -14.93 -9.63 -2.59
CA THR A 152 -16.27 -9.14 -2.95
C THR A 152 -16.25 -7.66 -3.28
N THR A 153 -15.46 -6.89 -2.56
CA THR A 153 -15.34 -5.44 -2.70
C THR A 153 -13.88 -5.04 -2.87
N THR A 154 -13.62 -4.07 -3.74
CA THR A 154 -12.30 -3.47 -3.87
C THR A 154 -12.33 -2.06 -3.27
N THR A 155 -11.42 -1.80 -2.35
CA THR A 155 -11.20 -0.47 -1.78
C THR A 155 -9.93 0.13 -2.35
N THR A 156 -10.05 1.33 -2.92
CA THR A 156 -8.92 2.05 -3.52
C THR A 156 -8.50 3.22 -2.64
N TYR A 157 -7.25 3.23 -2.23
CA TYR A 157 -6.63 4.29 -1.45
C TYR A 157 -5.67 5.09 -2.32
N VAL A 158 -5.79 6.42 -2.30
CA VAL A 158 -4.85 7.30 -2.99
C VAL A 158 -4.08 8.12 -1.96
N TYR A 159 -2.77 8.00 -2.00
CA TYR A 159 -1.84 8.76 -1.19
C TYR A 159 -1.12 9.77 -2.06
N SER A 160 -0.97 11.01 -1.59
CA SER A 160 -0.24 12.06 -2.30
C SER A 160 0.87 12.66 -1.44
N LYS A 161 1.96 13.07 -2.08
CA LYS A 161 2.95 13.92 -1.41
C LYS A 161 2.34 15.32 -1.20
N PRO A 162 2.61 15.95 -0.05
CA PRO A 162 2.25 17.34 0.16
C PRO A 162 2.98 18.29 -0.79
#